data_6b8f606d120bfa246724e2a85c73f424
#
_entry.id   6b8f606d120bfa246724e2a85c73f424
#
_cell.length_a   1.000
_cell.length_b   1.000
_cell.length_c   1.000
_cell.angle_alpha   90.00
_cell.angle_beta   90.00
_cell.angle_gamma   90.00
#
_symmetry.space_group_name_H-M   'P 1'
#
loop_
_entity.id
_entity.type
_entity.pdbx_description
1 polymer ?
#
loop_
_entity_poly.entity_id
_entity_poly.type
_entity_poly.pdbx_seq_one_letter_code
_entity_poly.pdbx_strand_id
1 'polypeptide(L)'
;FVHEIGLIKSAAKESVYRPEREKEIIERLNSLGNGKLNKESIKAIFQEIFAVARNIELPEQISYLGPEGSFTHQAAESNFGSTSKYLPLNSIKSVFNSVQSNKAKYGIIPLENNQEGIVQETIDLLGQSTLSIIAELPMSITFSFATRSKEVNKIKRIYSKDIAFKQCKEFIENYFSDDVDCIPVNSTSAAVNYADKQADSAAICSRFAAVQKNVP
;
A
#
# COMPACT_ATOMS: atom_id res chain seq x y z
N PHE A 1 22.66 -19.14 11.67
CA PHE A 1 21.43 -19.68 12.29
C PHE A 1 20.17 -19.30 11.50
N VAL A 2 19.80 -17.98 11.35
CA VAL A 2 18.59 -17.57 10.60
C VAL A 2 18.66 -18.01 9.13
N HIS A 3 19.79 -17.81 8.47
CA HIS A 3 20.01 -18.23 7.08
C HIS A 3 19.94 -19.76 6.91
N GLU A 4 20.47 -20.52 7.85
CA GLU A 4 20.40 -21.98 7.86
C GLU A 4 18.96 -22.49 8.00
N ILE A 5 18.16 -21.83 8.86
CA ILE A 5 16.72 -22.12 8.96
C ILE A 5 16.02 -21.84 7.62
N GLY A 6 16.38 -20.77 6.94
CA GLY A 6 15.84 -20.42 5.62
C GLY A 6 16.13 -21.51 4.57
N LEU A 7 17.34 -22.06 4.55
CA LEU A 7 17.70 -23.16 3.65
C LEU A 7 16.87 -24.43 3.92
N ILE A 8 16.65 -24.76 5.20
CA ILE A 8 15.83 -25.93 5.60
C ILE A 8 14.37 -25.73 5.18
N LYS A 9 13.79 -24.56 5.43
CA LYS A 9 12.41 -24.24 5.03
C LYS A 9 12.23 -24.20 3.52
N SER A 10 13.19 -23.64 2.79
CA SER A 10 13.20 -23.66 1.33
C SER A 10 13.19 -25.09 0.79
N ALA A 11 14.00 -25.98 1.34
CA ALA A 11 14.01 -27.39 0.97
C ALA A 11 12.70 -28.11 1.31
N ALA A 12 12.05 -27.73 2.42
CA ALA A 12 10.75 -28.26 2.84
C ALA A 12 9.55 -27.58 2.13
N LYS A 13 9.78 -26.57 1.28
CA LYS A 13 8.75 -25.71 0.66
C LYS A 13 7.82 -25.03 1.68
N GLU A 14 8.29 -24.78 2.89
CA GLU A 14 7.54 -24.07 3.91
C GLU A 14 7.60 -22.56 3.67
N SER A 15 6.48 -21.86 3.99
CA SER A 15 6.43 -20.40 3.94
C SER A 15 7.19 -19.78 5.12
N VAL A 16 7.97 -18.75 4.84
CA VAL A 16 8.62 -17.93 5.87
C VAL A 16 7.63 -16.98 6.52
N TYR A 17 6.66 -16.49 5.76
CA TYR A 17 5.62 -15.61 6.25
C TYR A 17 4.55 -16.38 7.01
N ARG A 18 4.37 -16.04 8.29
CA ARG A 18 3.39 -16.64 9.21
C ARG A 18 2.61 -15.54 9.93
N PRO A 19 1.55 -15.01 9.31
CA PRO A 19 0.82 -13.83 9.82
C PRO A 19 0.24 -14.04 11.23
N GLU A 20 -0.26 -15.24 11.54
CA GLU A 20 -0.81 -15.56 12.86
C GLU A 20 0.28 -15.45 13.94
N ARG A 21 1.47 -15.99 13.68
CA ARG A 21 2.60 -15.94 14.62
C ARG A 21 3.10 -14.51 14.82
N GLU A 22 3.21 -13.73 13.76
CA GLU A 22 3.60 -12.32 13.86
C GLU A 22 2.59 -11.52 14.70
N LYS A 23 1.29 -11.78 14.51
CA LYS A 23 0.20 -11.20 15.30
C LYS A 23 0.31 -11.58 16.78
N GLU A 24 0.50 -12.86 17.10
CA GLU A 24 0.68 -13.35 18.48
C GLU A 24 1.87 -12.68 19.16
N ILE A 25 2.99 -12.51 18.46
CA ILE A 25 4.18 -11.82 19.00
C ILE A 25 3.85 -10.38 19.36
N ILE A 26 3.17 -9.64 18.47
CA ILE A 26 2.78 -8.25 18.70
C ILE A 26 1.81 -8.15 19.91
N GLU A 27 0.83 -9.03 20.01
CA GLU A 27 -0.12 -9.06 21.13
C GLU A 27 0.57 -9.36 22.46
N ARG A 28 1.49 -10.33 22.47
CA ARG A 28 2.30 -10.64 23.64
C ARG A 28 3.18 -9.47 24.08
N LEU A 29 3.84 -8.80 23.14
CA LEU A 29 4.68 -7.64 23.43
C LEU A 29 3.85 -6.47 23.96
N ASN A 30 2.68 -6.24 23.41
CA ASN A 30 1.76 -5.22 23.92
C ASN A 30 1.34 -5.50 25.37
N SER A 31 1.06 -6.76 25.73
CA SER A 31 0.72 -7.16 27.09
C SER A 31 1.87 -7.01 28.08
N LEU A 32 3.13 -7.19 27.63
CA LEU A 32 4.34 -7.05 28.45
C LEU A 32 4.78 -5.58 28.60
N GLY A 33 4.38 -4.70 27.70
CA GLY A 33 4.92 -3.35 27.54
C GLY A 33 4.52 -2.33 28.60
N ASN A 34 3.67 -2.67 29.59
CA ASN A 34 3.22 -1.79 30.69
C ASN A 34 2.74 -0.39 30.20
N GLY A 35 2.23 -0.28 28.96
CA GLY A 35 1.68 0.96 28.39
C GLY A 35 2.71 2.02 27.97
N LYS A 36 4.02 1.76 28.06
CA LYS A 36 5.07 2.70 27.62
C LYS A 36 5.11 2.88 26.10
N LEU A 37 4.81 1.82 25.34
CA LEU A 37 4.61 1.85 23.90
C LEU A 37 3.19 1.40 23.61
N ASN A 38 2.49 2.15 22.76
CA ASN A 38 1.17 1.71 22.29
C ASN A 38 1.30 0.57 21.25
N LYS A 39 0.21 -0.11 20.99
CA LYS A 39 0.17 -1.27 20.09
C LYS A 39 0.62 -0.93 18.67
N GLU A 40 0.27 0.27 18.16
CA GLU A 40 0.67 0.73 16.84
C GLU A 40 2.18 0.91 16.72
N SER A 41 2.81 1.49 17.75
CA SER A 41 4.27 1.66 17.79
C SER A 41 5.00 0.33 17.85
N ILE A 42 4.52 -0.62 18.66
CA ILE A 42 5.06 -1.99 18.73
C ILE A 42 4.93 -2.65 17.37
N LYS A 43 3.76 -2.55 16.74
CA LYS A 43 3.50 -3.12 15.42
C LYS A 43 4.46 -2.55 14.38
N ALA A 44 4.62 -1.23 14.31
CA ALA A 44 5.50 -0.57 13.34
C ALA A 44 6.97 -1.02 13.47
N ILE A 45 7.51 -1.08 14.70
CA ILE A 45 8.87 -1.54 14.95
C ILE A 45 9.05 -3.01 14.56
N PHE A 46 8.16 -3.87 15.03
CA PHE A 46 8.28 -5.31 14.81
C PHE A 46 8.01 -5.73 13.37
N GLN A 47 7.20 -4.98 12.60
CA GLN A 47 7.03 -5.24 11.18
C GLN A 47 8.35 -5.11 10.41
N GLU A 48 9.16 -4.09 10.69
CA GLU A 48 10.48 -3.96 10.06
C GLU A 48 11.45 -5.07 10.54
N ILE A 49 11.41 -5.44 11.80
CA ILE A 49 12.19 -6.57 12.31
C ILE A 49 11.81 -7.87 11.60
N PHE A 50 10.51 -8.15 11.44
CA PHE A 50 10.02 -9.32 10.71
C PHE A 50 10.42 -9.27 9.24
N ALA A 51 10.33 -8.11 8.59
CA ALA A 51 10.73 -7.92 7.20
C ALA A 51 12.22 -8.24 6.99
N VAL A 52 13.08 -7.69 7.84
CA VAL A 52 14.52 -7.98 7.81
C VAL A 52 14.81 -9.46 8.07
N ALA A 53 14.14 -10.06 9.07
CA ALA A 53 14.30 -11.48 9.38
C ALA A 53 13.88 -12.37 8.20
N ARG A 54 12.73 -12.10 7.56
CA ARG A 54 12.27 -12.82 6.37
C ARG A 54 13.24 -12.69 5.20
N ASN A 55 13.75 -11.47 4.95
CA ASN A 55 14.72 -11.22 3.88
C ASN A 55 16.06 -11.94 4.09
N ILE A 56 16.50 -12.10 5.35
CA ILE A 56 17.70 -12.88 5.69
C ILE A 56 17.43 -14.38 5.54
N GLU A 57 16.25 -14.83 5.93
CA GLU A 57 15.85 -16.23 5.90
C GLU A 57 15.64 -16.72 4.46
N LEU A 58 14.81 -16.01 3.67
CA LEU A 58 14.57 -16.27 2.27
C LEU A 58 14.06 -14.98 1.58
N PRO A 59 14.86 -14.34 0.72
CA PRO A 59 14.43 -13.15 -0.01
C PRO A 59 13.26 -13.49 -0.95
N GLU A 60 12.09 -12.98 -0.66
CA GLU A 60 10.88 -13.19 -1.45
C GLU A 60 10.44 -11.88 -2.13
N GLN A 61 9.92 -12.00 -3.36
CA GLN A 61 9.35 -10.87 -4.08
C GLN A 61 7.84 -10.82 -3.86
N ILE A 62 7.31 -9.61 -3.63
CA ILE A 62 5.90 -9.34 -3.42
C ILE A 62 5.40 -8.51 -4.61
N SER A 63 4.45 -9.06 -5.37
CA SER A 63 3.79 -8.32 -6.44
C SER A 63 2.54 -7.60 -5.89
N TYR A 64 2.18 -6.49 -6.50
CA TYR A 64 1.00 -5.75 -6.10
C TYR A 64 0.39 -5.00 -7.29
N LEU A 65 -0.89 -4.64 -7.19
CA LEU A 65 -1.53 -3.78 -8.19
C LEU A 65 -0.94 -2.37 -8.09
N GLY A 66 -0.11 -2.01 -9.08
CA GLY A 66 0.51 -0.70 -9.19
C GLY A 66 -0.47 0.44 -9.47
N PRO A 67 0.08 1.61 -9.67
CA PRO A 67 1.50 1.96 -9.68
C PRO A 67 2.12 2.07 -8.29
N GLU A 68 3.41 2.35 -8.24
CA GLU A 68 4.11 2.71 -7.02
C GLU A 68 3.41 3.89 -6.33
N GLY A 69 3.32 3.87 -4.98
CA GLY A 69 2.56 4.85 -4.21
C GLY A 69 1.03 4.61 -4.18
N SER A 70 0.52 3.53 -4.82
CA SER A 70 -0.90 3.15 -4.70
C SER A 70 -1.25 2.66 -3.30
N PHE A 71 -2.56 2.57 -2.99
CA PHE A 71 -3.01 2.01 -1.72
C PHE A 71 -2.64 0.53 -1.57
N THR A 72 -2.61 -0.23 -2.65
CA THR A 72 -2.11 -1.61 -2.65
C THR A 72 -0.61 -1.70 -2.36
N HIS A 73 0.19 -0.73 -2.83
CA HIS A 73 1.59 -0.60 -2.42
C HIS A 73 1.72 -0.29 -0.93
N GLN A 74 0.95 0.67 -0.43
CA GLN A 74 0.90 1.00 0.99
C GLN A 74 0.49 -0.22 1.83
N ALA A 75 -0.52 -1.00 1.40
CA ALA A 75 -0.91 -2.24 2.07
C ALA A 75 0.22 -3.28 2.06
N ALA A 76 0.94 -3.42 0.94
CA ALA A 76 2.09 -4.31 0.84
C ALA A 76 3.19 -3.91 1.84
N GLU A 77 3.64 -2.65 1.84
CA GLU A 77 4.67 -2.20 2.79
C GLU A 77 4.21 -2.28 4.24
N SER A 78 2.95 -1.94 4.53
CA SER A 78 2.43 -2.01 5.90
C SER A 78 2.38 -3.43 6.46
N ASN A 79 2.48 -4.45 5.62
CA ASN A 79 2.44 -5.85 6.04
C ASN A 79 3.78 -6.56 5.91
N PHE A 80 4.55 -6.25 4.87
CA PHE A 80 5.83 -6.91 4.58
C PHE A 80 7.06 -6.07 4.95
N GLY A 81 6.87 -4.80 5.35
CA GLY A 81 7.94 -3.86 5.71
C GLY A 81 8.61 -3.18 4.52
N SER A 82 9.25 -2.04 4.77
CA SER A 82 9.83 -1.18 3.72
C SER A 82 11.03 -1.80 3.00
N THR A 83 11.69 -2.77 3.63
CA THR A 83 12.91 -3.41 3.12
C THR A 83 12.67 -4.60 2.19
N SER A 84 11.41 -5.01 2.02
CA SER A 84 11.03 -6.11 1.13
C SER A 84 11.15 -5.73 -0.36
N LYS A 85 11.24 -6.74 -1.24
CA LYS A 85 11.28 -6.51 -2.69
C LYS A 85 9.88 -6.45 -3.26
N TYR A 86 9.53 -5.32 -3.86
CA TYR A 86 8.21 -5.04 -4.42
C TYR A 86 8.21 -5.00 -5.94
N LEU A 87 7.16 -5.57 -6.57
CA LEU A 87 6.96 -5.61 -8.01
C LEU A 87 5.61 -4.98 -8.37
N PRO A 88 5.56 -3.72 -8.82
CA PRO A 88 4.34 -3.10 -9.31
C PRO A 88 3.90 -3.73 -10.64
N LEU A 89 2.62 -4.09 -10.74
CA LEU A 89 2.02 -4.64 -11.95
C LEU A 89 0.76 -3.86 -12.34
N ASN A 90 0.47 -3.80 -13.62
CA ASN A 90 -0.54 -2.89 -14.17
C ASN A 90 -1.99 -3.44 -14.12
N SER A 91 -2.18 -4.72 -13.74
CA SER A 91 -3.51 -5.32 -13.63
C SER A 91 -3.54 -6.39 -12.55
N ILE A 92 -4.73 -6.65 -12.01
CA ILE A 92 -4.99 -7.73 -11.05
C ILE A 92 -4.58 -9.08 -11.65
N LYS A 93 -4.96 -9.33 -12.90
CA LYS A 93 -4.57 -10.55 -13.64
C LYS A 93 -3.05 -10.73 -13.70
N SER A 94 -2.28 -9.64 -13.90
CA SER A 94 -0.81 -9.73 -13.92
C SER A 94 -0.25 -10.09 -12.55
N VAL A 95 -0.88 -9.64 -11.45
CA VAL A 95 -0.50 -10.03 -10.09
C VAL A 95 -0.73 -11.53 -9.88
N PHE A 96 -1.91 -12.05 -10.26
CA PHE A 96 -2.19 -13.50 -10.21
C PHE A 96 -1.16 -14.30 -11.00
N ASN A 97 -0.90 -13.92 -12.25
CA ASN A 97 0.07 -14.60 -13.11
C ASN A 97 1.49 -14.60 -12.52
N SER A 98 1.89 -13.51 -11.86
CA SER A 98 3.22 -13.41 -11.26
C SER A 98 3.41 -14.40 -10.11
N VAL A 99 2.34 -14.63 -9.33
CA VAL A 99 2.37 -15.61 -8.24
C VAL A 99 2.28 -17.05 -8.77
N GLN A 100 1.40 -17.31 -9.72
CA GLN A 100 1.27 -18.63 -10.36
C GLN A 100 2.55 -19.09 -11.05
N SER A 101 3.29 -18.15 -11.66
CA SER A 101 4.58 -18.44 -12.31
C SER A 101 5.78 -18.42 -11.34
N ASN A 102 5.57 -18.30 -10.05
CA ASN A 102 6.62 -18.14 -9.02
C ASN A 102 7.59 -16.96 -9.25
N LYS A 103 7.19 -15.96 -10.04
CA LYS A 103 7.93 -14.71 -10.18
C LYS A 103 7.84 -13.87 -8.91
N ALA A 104 6.70 -13.90 -8.24
CA ALA A 104 6.50 -13.36 -6.91
C ALA A 104 5.96 -14.45 -5.98
N LYS A 105 6.32 -14.39 -4.70
CA LYS A 105 5.82 -15.34 -3.70
C LYS A 105 4.41 -14.97 -3.23
N TYR A 106 4.14 -13.68 -3.12
CA TYR A 106 2.86 -13.12 -2.68
C TYR A 106 2.36 -12.08 -3.67
N GLY A 107 1.03 -11.96 -3.76
CA GLY A 107 0.35 -10.94 -4.55
C GLY A 107 -0.60 -10.12 -3.67
N ILE A 108 -0.52 -8.81 -3.76
CA ILE A 108 -1.43 -7.89 -3.06
C ILE A 108 -2.40 -7.30 -4.06
N ILE A 109 -3.67 -7.52 -3.84
CA ILE A 109 -4.76 -7.10 -4.72
C ILE A 109 -5.91 -6.50 -3.91
N PRO A 110 -6.68 -5.57 -4.47
CA PRO A 110 -7.89 -5.08 -3.83
C PRO A 110 -9.00 -6.15 -3.92
N LEU A 111 -9.70 -6.36 -2.82
CA LEU A 111 -10.85 -7.26 -2.77
C LEU A 111 -12.17 -6.49 -2.72
N GLU A 112 -12.19 -5.43 -1.92
CA GLU A 112 -13.38 -4.64 -1.67
C GLU A 112 -13.01 -3.17 -1.41
N ASN A 113 -13.90 -2.28 -1.80
CA ASN A 113 -13.88 -0.87 -1.46
C ASN A 113 -15.29 -0.48 -0.97
N ASN A 114 -15.39 0.15 0.20
CA ASN A 114 -16.66 0.52 0.82
C ASN A 114 -17.58 1.38 -0.06
N GLN A 115 -17.05 2.07 -1.06
CA GLN A 115 -17.84 2.91 -1.97
C GLN A 115 -18.21 2.21 -3.29
N GLU A 116 -17.28 1.43 -3.84
CA GLU A 116 -17.47 0.72 -5.11
C GLU A 116 -17.88 -0.75 -4.91
N GLY A 117 -17.81 -1.25 -3.68
CA GLY A 117 -18.14 -2.62 -3.33
C GLY A 117 -17.03 -3.60 -3.71
N ILE A 118 -17.43 -4.82 -4.02
CA ILE A 118 -16.53 -5.94 -4.34
C ILE A 118 -15.87 -5.72 -5.69
N VAL A 119 -14.56 -5.99 -5.76
CA VAL A 119 -13.80 -5.98 -7.00
C VAL A 119 -14.04 -7.30 -7.75
N GLN A 120 -15.00 -7.29 -8.68
CA GLN A 120 -15.46 -8.50 -9.37
C GLN A 120 -14.31 -9.25 -10.08
N GLU A 121 -13.37 -8.54 -10.73
CA GLU A 121 -12.19 -9.16 -11.38
C GLU A 121 -11.39 -10.02 -10.39
N THR A 122 -11.23 -9.57 -9.15
CA THR A 122 -10.53 -10.33 -8.11
C THR A 122 -11.26 -11.62 -7.76
N ILE A 123 -12.58 -11.56 -7.59
CA ILE A 123 -13.41 -12.73 -7.28
C ILE A 123 -13.35 -13.75 -8.41
N ASP A 124 -13.50 -13.30 -9.65
CA ASP A 124 -13.50 -14.17 -10.84
C ASP A 124 -12.14 -14.89 -11.00
N LEU A 125 -11.03 -14.15 -10.79
CA LEU A 125 -9.69 -14.72 -10.86
C LEU A 125 -9.39 -15.68 -9.70
N LEU A 126 -9.88 -15.40 -8.50
CA LEU A 126 -9.76 -16.34 -7.37
C LEU A 126 -10.48 -17.65 -7.66
N GLY A 127 -11.70 -17.60 -8.22
CA GLY A 127 -12.47 -18.78 -8.58
C GLY A 127 -11.84 -19.64 -9.70
N GLN A 128 -10.98 -19.05 -10.52
CA GLN A 128 -10.30 -19.72 -11.64
C GLN A 128 -8.86 -20.14 -11.31
N SER A 129 -8.29 -19.69 -10.21
CA SER A 129 -6.90 -19.94 -9.86
C SER A 129 -6.75 -21.05 -8.82
N THR A 130 -5.53 -21.61 -8.72
CA THR A 130 -5.14 -22.54 -7.66
C THR A 130 -4.50 -21.82 -6.46
N LEU A 131 -4.45 -20.47 -6.49
CA LEU A 131 -3.89 -19.67 -5.41
C LEU A 131 -4.86 -19.59 -4.24
N SER A 132 -4.29 -19.44 -3.04
CA SER A 132 -5.05 -19.31 -1.79
C SER A 132 -4.87 -17.93 -1.18
N ILE A 133 -5.92 -17.42 -0.55
CA ILE A 133 -5.83 -16.23 0.30
C ILE A 133 -5.11 -16.63 1.58
N ILE A 134 -4.03 -15.93 1.91
CA ILE A 134 -3.22 -16.18 3.11
C ILE A 134 -3.41 -15.11 4.20
N ALA A 135 -3.86 -13.94 3.83
CA ALA A 135 -4.14 -12.86 4.77
C ALA A 135 -5.14 -11.86 4.17
N GLU A 136 -5.88 -11.21 5.05
CA GLU A 136 -6.69 -10.03 4.77
C GLU A 136 -6.02 -8.81 5.38
N LEU A 137 -5.95 -7.71 4.62
CA LEU A 137 -5.29 -6.47 5.01
C LEU A 137 -6.31 -5.32 4.99
N PRO A 138 -7.12 -5.17 6.06
CA PRO A 138 -8.04 -4.04 6.16
C PRO A 138 -7.24 -2.73 6.29
N MET A 139 -7.59 -1.75 5.48
CA MET A 139 -6.91 -0.45 5.45
C MET A 139 -7.90 0.70 5.30
N SER A 140 -7.76 1.71 6.16
CA SER A 140 -8.49 2.96 6.01
C SER A 140 -7.94 3.76 4.84
N ILE A 141 -8.79 4.05 3.86
CA ILE A 141 -8.45 4.89 2.71
C ILE A 141 -8.62 6.35 3.12
N THR A 142 -7.50 7.05 3.30
CA THR A 142 -7.46 8.47 3.61
C THR A 142 -6.70 9.22 2.54
N PHE A 143 -7.23 10.37 2.12
CA PHE A 143 -6.55 11.24 1.18
C PHE A 143 -5.82 12.36 1.90
N SER A 144 -4.71 12.77 1.31
CA SER A 144 -3.92 13.93 1.70
C SER A 144 -3.89 14.91 0.55
N PHE A 145 -3.81 16.19 0.88
CA PHE A 145 -3.60 17.25 -0.07
C PHE A 145 -2.12 17.59 -0.07
N ALA A 146 -1.44 17.30 -1.17
CA ALA A 146 0.01 17.46 -1.31
C ALA A 146 0.33 18.57 -2.33
N THR A 147 1.19 19.52 -1.94
CA THR A 147 1.57 20.64 -2.81
C THR A 147 2.91 21.24 -2.40
N ARG A 148 3.65 21.78 -3.37
CA ARG A 148 4.82 22.61 -3.09
C ARG A 148 4.48 24.10 -2.88
N SER A 149 3.23 24.49 -3.13
CA SER A 149 2.78 25.84 -2.86
C SER A 149 2.77 26.12 -1.35
N LYS A 150 3.31 27.26 -0.96
CA LYS A 150 3.23 27.74 0.44
C LYS A 150 1.89 28.38 0.78
N GLU A 151 1.10 28.69 -0.24
CA GLU A 151 -0.16 29.41 -0.12
C GLU A 151 -1.25 28.66 -0.89
N VAL A 152 -2.28 28.22 -0.18
CA VAL A 152 -3.38 27.42 -0.74
C VAL A 152 -4.17 28.23 -1.78
N ASN A 153 -4.32 29.53 -1.58
CA ASN A 153 -5.03 30.45 -2.49
C ASN A 153 -4.33 30.66 -3.85
N LYS A 154 -3.08 30.25 -4.00
CA LYS A 154 -2.34 30.29 -5.28
C LYS A 154 -2.51 29.03 -6.11
N ILE A 155 -3.18 28.01 -5.59
CA ILE A 155 -3.40 26.78 -6.30
C ILE A 155 -4.50 27.00 -7.33
N LYS A 156 -4.19 26.67 -8.59
CA LYS A 156 -5.07 26.77 -9.73
C LYS A 156 -5.49 25.40 -10.29
N ARG A 157 -4.71 24.36 -9.96
CA ARG A 157 -4.92 23.01 -10.50
C ARG A 157 -4.80 21.98 -9.41
N ILE A 158 -5.76 21.07 -9.36
CA ILE A 158 -5.74 19.91 -8.45
C ILE A 158 -5.78 18.66 -9.31
N TYR A 159 -4.79 17.79 -9.16
CA TYR A 159 -4.69 16.52 -9.84
C TYR A 159 -5.16 15.38 -8.92
N SER A 160 -5.98 14.48 -9.44
CA SER A 160 -6.32 13.23 -8.76
C SER A 160 -7.03 12.25 -9.69
N LYS A 161 -7.39 11.07 -9.19
CA LYS A 161 -8.30 10.16 -9.85
C LYS A 161 -9.75 10.62 -9.64
N ASP A 162 -10.64 10.39 -10.61
CA ASP A 162 -12.05 10.81 -10.54
C ASP A 162 -12.76 10.43 -9.24
N ILE A 163 -12.52 9.20 -8.76
CA ILE A 163 -13.11 8.73 -7.51
C ILE A 163 -12.67 9.54 -6.30
N ALA A 164 -11.42 9.98 -6.26
CA ALA A 164 -10.91 10.80 -5.16
C ALA A 164 -11.52 12.20 -5.18
N PHE A 165 -11.77 12.79 -6.35
CA PHE A 165 -12.50 14.05 -6.45
C PHE A 165 -13.92 13.94 -5.89
N LYS A 166 -14.64 12.85 -6.19
CA LYS A 166 -15.96 12.61 -5.62
C LYS A 166 -15.95 12.51 -4.11
N GLN A 167 -14.93 11.83 -3.55
CA GLN A 167 -14.77 11.65 -2.10
C GLN A 167 -14.33 12.92 -1.38
N CYS A 168 -13.58 13.79 -2.05
CA CYS A 168 -13.07 15.04 -1.49
C CYS A 168 -13.84 16.29 -1.95
N LYS A 169 -15.05 16.11 -2.53
CA LYS A 169 -15.82 17.19 -3.11
C LYS A 169 -16.06 18.34 -2.12
N GLU A 170 -16.56 18.03 -0.93
CA GLU A 170 -16.83 19.00 0.12
C GLU A 170 -15.57 19.79 0.53
N PHE A 171 -14.42 19.10 0.63
CA PHE A 171 -13.15 19.75 0.90
C PHE A 171 -12.78 20.76 -0.20
N ILE A 172 -12.93 20.37 -1.46
CA ILE A 172 -12.59 21.24 -2.59
C ILE A 172 -13.52 22.49 -2.60
N GLU A 173 -14.83 22.28 -2.47
CA GLU A 173 -15.82 23.36 -2.45
C GLU A 173 -15.64 24.33 -1.28
N ASN A 174 -15.20 23.85 -0.12
CA ASN A 174 -15.00 24.69 1.06
C ASN A 174 -13.69 25.50 1.07
N TYR A 175 -12.65 25.01 0.40
CA TYR A 175 -11.30 25.61 0.49
C TYR A 175 -10.83 26.25 -0.81
N PHE A 176 -11.51 26.01 -1.93
CA PHE A 176 -11.11 26.53 -3.24
C PHE A 176 -12.29 27.21 -3.91
N SER A 177 -11.99 28.24 -4.69
CA SER A 177 -12.99 28.92 -5.53
C SER A 177 -13.34 28.05 -6.76
N ASP A 178 -14.44 28.42 -7.46
CA ASP A 178 -14.86 27.78 -8.71
C ASP A 178 -13.82 27.86 -9.84
N ASP A 179 -12.77 28.68 -9.65
CA ASP A 179 -11.68 28.89 -10.62
C ASP A 179 -10.57 27.82 -10.54
N VAL A 180 -10.66 26.84 -9.63
CA VAL A 180 -9.70 25.74 -9.53
C VAL A 180 -10.04 24.61 -10.49
N ASP A 181 -9.11 24.31 -11.37
CA ASP A 181 -9.23 23.20 -12.32
C ASP A 181 -8.97 21.84 -11.63
N CYS A 182 -9.99 20.99 -11.56
CA CYS A 182 -9.86 19.60 -11.11
C CYS A 182 -9.52 18.71 -12.32
N ILE A 183 -8.27 18.26 -12.41
CA ILE A 183 -7.74 17.53 -13.58
C ILE A 183 -7.63 16.04 -13.24
N PRO A 184 -8.45 15.17 -13.88
CA PRO A 184 -8.38 13.74 -13.64
C PRO A 184 -7.12 13.13 -14.24
N VAL A 185 -6.52 12.20 -13.50
CA VAL A 185 -5.35 11.40 -13.90
C VAL A 185 -5.56 9.92 -13.57
N ASN A 186 -4.73 9.06 -14.13
CA ASN A 186 -4.91 7.61 -14.06
C ASN A 186 -4.82 7.02 -12.64
N SER A 187 -4.13 7.69 -11.70
CA SER A 187 -4.05 7.26 -10.31
C SER A 187 -3.76 8.44 -9.37
N THR A 188 -4.15 8.29 -8.10
CA THR A 188 -3.83 9.27 -7.05
C THR A 188 -2.33 9.44 -6.83
N SER A 189 -1.54 8.38 -7.00
CA SER A 189 -0.08 8.46 -6.90
C SER A 189 0.56 9.14 -8.13
N ALA A 190 -0.02 8.98 -9.33
CA ALA A 190 0.42 9.74 -10.51
C ALA A 190 0.16 11.25 -10.36
N ALA A 191 -0.93 11.62 -9.67
CA ALA A 191 -1.26 13.01 -9.39
C ALA A 191 -0.11 13.78 -8.71
N VAL A 192 0.60 13.12 -7.79
CA VAL A 192 1.76 13.72 -7.10
C VAL A 192 2.85 14.14 -8.09
N ASN A 193 3.10 13.37 -9.14
CA ASN A 193 4.12 13.71 -10.14
C ASN A 193 3.75 14.95 -10.97
N TYR A 194 2.45 15.22 -11.14
CA TYR A 194 1.98 16.44 -11.81
C TYR A 194 2.09 17.64 -10.88
N ALA A 195 1.64 17.49 -9.63
CA ALA A 195 1.73 18.54 -8.61
C ALA A 195 3.19 18.94 -8.31
N ASP A 196 4.11 17.99 -8.32
CA ASP A 196 5.54 18.24 -8.07
C ASP A 196 6.19 19.16 -9.12
N LYS A 197 5.69 19.17 -10.34
CA LYS A 197 6.27 19.91 -11.47
C LYS A 197 5.78 21.36 -11.59
N GLN A 198 4.74 21.74 -10.87
CA GLN A 198 4.05 23.03 -11.04
C GLN A 198 3.75 23.65 -9.69
N ALA A 199 4.28 24.85 -9.46
CA ALA A 199 4.20 25.55 -8.18
C ALA A 199 2.76 25.99 -7.79
N ASP A 200 1.85 26.11 -8.78
CA ASP A 200 0.45 26.51 -8.62
C ASP A 200 -0.50 25.31 -8.64
N SER A 201 -0.01 24.13 -8.32
CA SER A 201 -0.79 22.90 -8.38
C SER A 201 -0.67 22.05 -7.11
N ALA A 202 -1.66 21.17 -6.93
CA ALA A 202 -1.73 20.23 -5.84
C ALA A 202 -2.19 18.86 -6.32
N ALA A 203 -2.00 17.86 -5.49
CA ALA A 203 -2.53 16.51 -5.67
C ALA A 203 -3.41 16.09 -4.50
N ILE A 204 -4.53 15.45 -4.79
CA ILE A 204 -5.25 14.64 -3.80
C ILE A 204 -4.76 13.20 -3.98
N CYS A 205 -4.06 12.69 -2.98
CA CYS A 205 -3.35 11.41 -3.05
C CYS A 205 -3.31 10.71 -1.69
N SER A 206 -2.71 9.52 -1.60
CA SER A 206 -2.37 8.95 -0.32
C SER A 206 -1.19 9.71 0.32
N ARG A 207 -1.17 9.82 1.65
CA ARG A 207 0.01 10.36 2.36
C ARG A 207 1.28 9.59 2.00
N PHE A 208 1.15 8.29 1.82
CA PHE A 208 2.23 7.41 1.42
C PHE A 208 2.86 7.84 0.08
N ALA A 209 2.04 8.12 -0.96
CA ALA A 209 2.54 8.61 -2.24
C ALA A 209 3.23 9.98 -2.13
N ALA A 210 2.67 10.90 -1.33
CA ALA A 210 3.26 12.21 -1.10
C ALA A 210 4.64 12.11 -0.45
N VAL A 211 4.76 11.29 0.60
CA VAL A 211 6.02 11.05 1.32
C VAL A 211 7.07 10.40 0.40
N GLN A 212 6.71 9.37 -0.37
CA GLN A 212 7.62 8.72 -1.31
C GLN A 212 8.20 9.68 -2.35
N LYS A 213 7.40 10.65 -2.80
CA LYS A 213 7.82 11.68 -3.78
C LYS A 213 8.39 12.93 -3.13
N ASN A 214 8.47 12.95 -1.80
CA ASN A 214 8.94 14.09 -1.02
C ASN A 214 8.20 15.39 -1.38
N VAL A 215 6.87 15.30 -1.57
CA VAL A 215 5.97 16.45 -1.78
C VAL A 215 5.22 16.68 -0.47
N PRO A 216 5.31 17.87 0.14
CA PRO A 216 4.62 18.21 1.37
C PRO A 216 3.10 18.29 1.20
#